data_bbc84dd4b9cf180b7b36ebf9a4c74fa4
#
_entry.id   bbc84dd4b9cf180b7b36ebf9a4c74fa4
#
_cell.length_a   1.000
_cell.length_b   1.000
_cell.length_c   1.000
_cell.angle_alpha   90.00
_cell.angle_beta   90.00
_cell.angle_gamma   90.00
#
_symmetry.space_group_name_H-M   'P 1'
#
loop_
_entity.id
_entity.type
_entity.pdbx_description
1 polymer ?
#
loop_
_entity_poly.entity_id
_entity_poly.type
_entity_poly.pdbx_seq_one_letter_code
_entity_poly.pdbx_strand_id
1 'polypeptide(L)'
;TEAKRPFAIMINNIEYAFDHQMGVSKADVVYEALAEGGITRMMAIYQDVSKVKKIGSVRSARHYYVQFAYEWDAIFCHFGQTKYAISKMKKLKTDNLSGLSAIGPVVYRRNYSIRAPHNVFTSGKKMIKGAKKLKYSLKKDETKSAKHFSFNETDTDLAAGEKGKQITLPFSYYSTAKLKYDKKNKVYLKYEYLNRKQRYDSSKIG
;
A
#
# COMPACT_ATOMS: atom_id res chain seq x y z
N THR A 1 25.24 -7.24 1.67
CA THR A 1 24.08 -7.63 2.53
C THR A 1 23.00 -8.18 1.63
N GLU A 2 22.49 -9.39 1.94
CA GLU A 2 21.41 -10.02 1.18
C GLU A 2 20.18 -9.09 1.11
N ALA A 3 19.59 -8.97 -0.09
CA ALA A 3 18.41 -8.16 -0.28
C ALA A 3 17.22 -8.76 0.49
N LYS A 4 16.56 -7.95 1.32
CA LYS A 4 15.36 -8.36 2.06
C LYS A 4 14.19 -8.51 1.10
N ARG A 5 13.37 -9.52 1.31
CA ARG A 5 12.12 -9.68 0.60
C ARG A 5 11.11 -8.63 1.07
N PRO A 6 10.50 -7.86 0.15
CA PRO A 6 9.58 -6.79 0.53
C PRO A 6 8.25 -7.33 1.06
N PHE A 7 7.53 -6.47 1.77
CA PHE A 7 6.14 -6.70 2.17
C PHE A 7 5.22 -5.72 1.46
N ALA A 8 4.14 -6.23 0.87
CA ALA A 8 3.09 -5.45 0.24
C ALA A 8 1.81 -5.55 1.06
N ILE A 9 1.25 -4.43 1.50
CA ILE A 9 0.09 -4.43 2.38
C ILE A 9 -1.06 -3.58 1.83
N MET A 10 -2.28 -4.12 1.90
CA MET A 10 -3.49 -3.45 1.47
C MET A 10 -3.91 -2.36 2.47
N ILE A 11 -4.02 -1.12 1.99
CA ILE A 11 -4.39 0.05 2.79
C ILE A 11 -5.74 0.60 2.32
N ASN A 12 -6.56 0.98 3.29
CA ASN A 12 -7.84 1.63 3.07
C ASN A 12 -7.65 3.07 2.57
N ASN A 13 -8.42 3.45 1.55
CA ASN A 13 -8.36 4.80 0.99
C ASN A 13 -9.76 5.37 0.72
N ILE A 14 -10.66 5.26 1.69
CA ILE A 14 -11.93 5.99 1.69
C ILE A 14 -11.85 7.17 2.66
N GLU A 15 -12.66 8.18 2.43
CA GLU A 15 -12.65 9.43 3.22
C GLU A 15 -12.67 9.18 4.74
N TYR A 16 -13.53 8.25 5.22
CA TYR A 16 -13.58 7.90 6.64
C TYR A 16 -12.25 7.37 7.19
N ALA A 17 -11.43 6.75 6.35
CA ALA A 17 -10.17 6.13 6.77
C ALA A 17 -8.97 7.08 6.71
N PHE A 18 -9.08 8.25 6.11
CA PHE A 18 -7.93 9.15 5.94
C PHE A 18 -7.26 9.52 7.27
N ASP A 19 -8.06 9.81 8.31
CA ASP A 19 -7.56 10.11 9.65
C ASP A 19 -6.99 8.89 10.39
N HIS A 20 -7.17 7.70 9.83
CA HIS A 20 -6.74 6.41 10.40
C HIS A 20 -5.64 5.73 9.59
N GLN A 21 -5.17 6.36 8.52
CA GLN A 21 -4.02 5.84 7.77
C GLN A 21 -2.75 6.02 8.59
N MET A 22 -2.00 4.93 8.75
CA MET A 22 -0.76 4.90 9.52
C MET A 22 0.34 4.19 8.76
N GLY A 23 1.53 4.77 8.78
CA GLY A 23 2.75 4.16 8.26
C GLY A 23 2.88 4.16 6.75
N VAL A 24 1.93 4.70 5.99
CA VAL A 24 1.96 4.70 4.52
C VAL A 24 3.11 5.56 3.99
N SER A 25 3.42 6.69 4.65
CA SER A 25 4.56 7.56 4.29
C SER A 25 5.94 6.91 4.48
N LYS A 26 6.00 5.73 5.10
CA LYS A 26 7.23 4.95 5.26
C LYS A 26 7.39 3.88 4.17
N ALA A 27 6.42 3.78 3.26
CA ALA A 27 6.49 2.86 2.13
C ALA A 27 7.49 3.37 1.08
N ASP A 28 8.19 2.44 0.45
CA ASP A 28 9.09 2.74 -0.67
C ASP A 28 8.29 2.96 -1.97
N VAL A 29 7.18 2.23 -2.13
CA VAL A 29 6.27 2.36 -3.27
C VAL A 29 4.82 2.26 -2.80
N VAL A 30 3.93 3.09 -3.37
CA VAL A 30 2.49 3.01 -3.14
C VAL A 30 1.78 2.89 -4.48
N TYR A 31 1.02 1.83 -4.65
CA TYR A 31 0.06 1.67 -5.74
C TYR A 31 -1.30 2.17 -5.29
N GLU A 32 -1.96 2.96 -6.11
CA GLU A 32 -3.35 3.34 -5.93
C GLU A 32 -4.15 2.97 -7.19
N ALA A 33 -5.27 2.30 -7.01
CA ALA A 33 -6.18 1.92 -8.09
C ALA A 33 -7.63 1.88 -7.59
N LEU A 34 -8.56 1.94 -8.54
CA LEU A 34 -9.99 1.80 -8.25
C LEU A 34 -10.30 0.46 -7.56
N ALA A 35 -11.19 0.52 -6.60
CA ALA A 35 -11.88 -0.60 -6.00
C ALA A 35 -13.38 -0.50 -6.30
N GLU A 36 -14.21 -1.25 -5.59
CA GLU A 36 -15.67 -1.21 -5.79
C GLU A 36 -16.27 0.15 -5.41
N GLY A 37 -17.38 0.51 -6.05
CA GLY A 37 -18.14 1.72 -5.73
C GLY A 37 -17.43 3.03 -6.11
N GLY A 38 -16.47 2.98 -7.02
CA GLY A 38 -15.74 4.18 -7.48
C GLY A 38 -14.75 4.75 -6.46
N ILE A 39 -14.51 4.06 -5.34
CA ILE A 39 -13.46 4.43 -4.38
C ILE A 39 -12.11 3.86 -4.81
N THR A 40 -11.03 4.46 -4.34
CA THR A 40 -9.70 3.88 -4.50
C THR A 40 -9.29 3.02 -3.30
N ARG A 41 -8.27 2.24 -3.49
CA ARG A 41 -7.56 1.50 -2.46
C ARG A 41 -6.07 1.64 -2.72
N MET A 42 -5.26 1.54 -1.68
CA MET A 42 -3.81 1.57 -1.83
C MET A 42 -3.20 0.23 -1.48
N MET A 43 -2.03 -0.02 -2.02
CA MET A 43 -1.10 -1.07 -1.57
C MET A 43 0.25 -0.42 -1.34
N ALA A 44 0.72 -0.50 -0.10
CA ALA A 44 2.00 0.03 0.31
C ALA A 44 3.05 -1.09 0.30
N ILE A 45 4.19 -0.86 -0.35
CA ILE A 45 5.32 -1.80 -0.43
C ILE A 45 6.47 -1.26 0.39
N TYR A 46 7.02 -2.11 1.25
CA TYR A 46 8.15 -1.81 2.11
C TYR A 46 9.29 -2.77 1.84
N GLN A 47 10.43 -2.26 1.43
CA GLN A 47 11.67 -3.03 1.29
C GLN A 47 12.18 -3.48 2.67
N ASP A 48 12.07 -2.62 3.66
CA ASP A 48 12.34 -2.96 5.06
C ASP A 48 11.22 -2.49 5.99
N VAL A 49 10.29 -3.37 6.26
CA VAL A 49 9.15 -3.09 7.14
C VAL A 49 9.51 -3.09 8.64
N SER A 50 10.71 -3.55 9.02
CA SER A 50 11.08 -3.85 10.41
C SER A 50 10.92 -2.67 11.37
N LYS A 51 11.16 -1.46 10.89
CA LYS A 51 11.09 -0.21 11.68
C LYS A 51 9.70 0.42 11.73
N VAL A 52 8.73 -0.07 10.94
CA VAL A 52 7.40 0.54 10.88
C VAL A 52 6.54 0.03 12.05
N LYS A 53 6.31 0.92 13.01
CA LYS A 53 5.65 0.57 14.30
C LYS A 53 4.16 0.32 14.16
N LYS A 54 3.46 1.01 13.25
CA LYS A 54 2.02 0.89 13.01
C LYS A 54 1.70 1.08 11.53
N ILE A 55 0.91 0.18 10.97
CA ILE A 55 0.49 0.21 9.56
C ILE A 55 -1.00 -0.07 9.49
N GLY A 56 -1.72 0.71 8.71
CA GLY A 56 -3.14 0.52 8.43
C GLY A 56 -3.87 1.82 8.07
N SER A 57 -5.20 1.80 8.04
CA SER A 57 -6.02 0.62 8.31
C SER A 57 -5.96 -0.38 7.14
N VAL A 58 -5.85 -1.66 7.50
CA VAL A 58 -5.65 -2.75 6.51
C VAL A 58 -6.97 -3.19 5.92
N ARG A 59 -6.98 -3.51 4.63
CA ARG A 59 -8.18 -3.85 3.87
C ARG A 59 -8.04 -5.12 3.04
N SER A 60 -9.13 -5.45 2.36
CA SER A 60 -9.26 -6.68 1.58
C SER A 60 -8.45 -6.64 0.29
N ALA A 61 -7.88 -7.78 -0.07
CA ALA A 61 -7.19 -8.00 -1.33
C ALA A 61 -8.12 -7.95 -2.54
N ARG A 62 -7.59 -7.48 -3.66
CA ARG A 62 -8.17 -7.57 -5.01
C ARG A 62 -7.16 -8.22 -5.95
N HIS A 63 -7.65 -8.90 -6.98
CA HIS A 63 -6.81 -9.74 -7.84
C HIS A 63 -5.68 -8.98 -8.55
N TYR A 64 -5.89 -7.73 -8.96
CA TYR A 64 -4.86 -6.91 -9.58
C TYR A 64 -3.74 -6.50 -8.59
N TYR A 65 -4.07 -6.25 -7.32
CA TYR A 65 -3.06 -6.02 -6.29
C TYR A 65 -2.23 -7.26 -5.96
N VAL A 66 -2.82 -8.46 -6.09
CA VAL A 66 -2.05 -9.71 -6.00
C VAL A 66 -1.00 -9.77 -7.10
N GLN A 67 -1.37 -9.34 -8.34
CA GLN A 67 -0.44 -9.26 -9.45
C GLN A 67 0.71 -8.29 -9.16
N PHE A 68 0.38 -7.08 -8.71
CA PHE A 68 1.39 -6.08 -8.36
C PHE A 68 2.34 -6.57 -7.25
N ALA A 69 1.80 -7.19 -6.18
CA ALA A 69 2.65 -7.75 -5.12
C ALA A 69 3.57 -8.88 -5.63
N TYR A 70 3.06 -9.73 -6.54
CA TYR A 70 3.81 -10.82 -7.14
C TYR A 70 5.01 -10.32 -7.97
N GLU A 71 4.87 -9.23 -8.71
CA GLU A 71 5.94 -8.62 -9.51
C GLU A 71 7.12 -8.14 -8.66
N TRP A 72 6.89 -7.84 -7.39
CA TRP A 72 7.93 -7.48 -6.42
C TRP A 72 8.50 -8.67 -5.63
N ASP A 73 8.05 -9.89 -5.88
CA ASP A 73 8.26 -11.05 -4.99
C ASP A 73 7.85 -10.72 -3.53
N ALA A 74 6.86 -9.87 -3.33
CA ALA A 74 6.49 -9.40 -2.01
C ALA A 74 5.64 -10.41 -1.24
N ILE A 75 5.82 -10.49 0.10
CA ILE A 75 4.87 -11.16 0.98
C ILE A 75 3.63 -10.28 1.09
N PHE A 76 2.49 -10.78 0.58
CA PHE A 76 1.27 -10.01 0.45
C PHE A 76 0.43 -10.03 1.73
N CYS A 77 0.07 -8.85 2.26
CA CYS A 77 -0.63 -8.68 3.54
C CYS A 77 -1.99 -8.04 3.33
N HIS A 78 -3.06 -8.67 3.86
CA HIS A 78 -4.42 -8.20 3.67
C HIS A 78 -5.37 -8.69 4.77
N PHE A 79 -6.47 -7.98 4.96
CA PHE A 79 -7.54 -8.43 5.86
C PHE A 79 -8.86 -8.54 5.08
N GLY A 80 -9.22 -9.74 4.71
CA GLY A 80 -10.28 -10.05 3.76
C GLY A 80 -9.78 -10.13 2.31
N GLN A 81 -10.59 -10.70 1.45
CA GLN A 81 -10.28 -10.88 0.02
C GLN A 81 -11.54 -11.20 -0.79
N THR A 82 -11.51 -10.92 -2.10
CA THR A 82 -12.52 -11.40 -3.05
C THR A 82 -12.20 -12.83 -3.51
N LYS A 83 -13.19 -13.54 -4.03
CA LYS A 83 -12.98 -14.85 -4.67
C LYS A 83 -11.93 -14.82 -5.79
N TYR A 84 -11.89 -13.72 -6.56
CA TYR A 84 -10.92 -13.52 -7.63
C TYR A 84 -9.49 -13.33 -7.08
N ALA A 85 -9.34 -12.65 -5.93
CA ALA A 85 -8.04 -12.52 -5.28
C ALA A 85 -7.54 -13.87 -4.74
N ILE A 86 -8.43 -14.69 -4.15
CA ILE A 86 -8.10 -16.06 -3.71
C ILE A 86 -7.57 -16.88 -4.89
N SER A 87 -8.33 -16.91 -5.99
CA SER A 87 -7.96 -17.63 -7.21
C SER A 87 -6.61 -17.17 -7.77
N LYS A 88 -6.37 -15.84 -7.79
CA LYS A 88 -5.12 -15.26 -8.28
C LYS A 88 -3.94 -15.62 -7.37
N MET A 89 -4.09 -15.51 -6.05
CA MET A 89 -3.05 -15.91 -5.09
C MET A 89 -2.68 -17.38 -5.23
N LYS A 90 -3.67 -18.25 -5.40
CA LYS A 90 -3.46 -19.69 -5.63
C LYS A 90 -2.71 -19.95 -6.94
N LYS A 91 -3.14 -19.31 -8.04
CA LYS A 91 -2.51 -19.42 -9.37
C LYS A 91 -1.04 -19.00 -9.35
N LEU A 92 -0.74 -17.86 -8.72
CA LEU A 92 0.61 -17.31 -8.66
C LEU A 92 1.45 -17.88 -7.50
N LYS A 93 0.88 -18.75 -6.66
CA LYS A 93 1.52 -19.27 -5.44
C LYS A 93 2.09 -18.15 -4.57
N THR A 94 1.32 -17.06 -4.42
CA THR A 94 1.75 -15.86 -3.68
C THR A 94 1.76 -16.13 -2.18
N ASP A 95 2.91 -15.95 -1.54
CA ASP A 95 3.02 -15.96 -0.08
C ASP A 95 2.19 -14.81 0.49
N ASN A 96 1.26 -15.12 1.40
CA ASN A 96 0.38 -14.08 1.94
C ASN A 96 0.06 -14.25 3.42
N LEU A 97 -0.15 -13.14 4.08
CA LEU A 97 -0.60 -13.04 5.47
C LEU A 97 -2.08 -12.59 5.46
N SER A 98 -2.99 -13.57 5.39
CA SER A 98 -4.42 -13.29 5.43
C SER A 98 -4.91 -13.07 6.86
N GLY A 99 -5.58 -11.94 7.11
CA GLY A 99 -6.19 -11.66 8.41
C GLY A 99 -7.38 -12.56 8.75
N LEU A 100 -7.92 -13.30 7.76
CA LEU A 100 -9.03 -14.25 7.94
C LEU A 100 -8.56 -15.71 8.12
N SER A 101 -7.27 -15.95 8.10
CA SER A 101 -6.69 -17.28 8.34
C SER A 101 -6.15 -17.42 9.76
N ALA A 102 -5.68 -18.62 10.13
CA ALA A 102 -5.11 -18.92 11.45
C ALA A 102 -3.93 -18.00 11.83
N ILE A 103 -3.22 -17.43 10.85
CA ILE A 103 -2.13 -16.47 11.11
C ILE A 103 -2.66 -15.07 11.47
N GLY A 104 -3.92 -14.75 11.16
CA GLY A 104 -4.53 -13.43 11.37
C GLY A 104 -4.29 -12.86 12.77
N PRO A 105 -4.60 -13.56 13.86
CA PRO A 105 -4.38 -13.07 15.23
C PRO A 105 -2.92 -12.80 15.60
N VAL A 106 -1.95 -13.38 14.90
CA VAL A 106 -0.51 -13.12 15.11
C VAL A 106 -0.13 -11.78 14.48
N VAL A 107 -0.68 -11.49 13.29
CA VAL A 107 -0.27 -10.37 12.44
C VAL A 107 -1.09 -9.12 12.71
N TYR A 108 -2.41 -9.25 12.92
CA TYR A 108 -3.33 -8.12 12.96
C TYR A 108 -3.94 -7.90 14.33
N ARG A 109 -4.37 -6.66 14.58
CA ARG A 109 -5.16 -6.26 15.74
C ARG A 109 -6.24 -5.27 15.30
N ARG A 110 -7.42 -5.34 15.94
CA ARG A 110 -8.47 -4.33 15.78
C ARG A 110 -8.33 -3.25 16.84
N ASN A 111 -8.54 -2.01 16.43
CA ASN A 111 -8.78 -0.90 17.33
C ASN A 111 -10.28 -0.64 17.40
N TYR A 112 -10.91 -1.02 18.48
CA TYR A 112 -12.36 -0.94 18.63
C TYR A 112 -12.89 0.50 18.85
N SER A 113 -12.03 1.50 19.05
CA SER A 113 -12.43 2.91 19.05
C SER A 113 -12.72 3.44 17.63
N ILE A 114 -12.36 2.67 16.59
CA ILE A 114 -12.60 2.99 15.19
C ILE A 114 -13.68 2.04 14.66
N ARG A 115 -14.63 2.59 13.89
CA ARG A 115 -15.73 1.81 13.30
C ARG A 115 -15.21 0.72 12.37
N ALA A 116 -15.71 -0.51 12.55
CA ALA A 116 -15.46 -1.59 11.59
C ALA A 116 -16.08 -1.25 10.21
N PRO A 117 -15.47 -1.66 9.13
CA PRO A 117 -14.29 -2.52 8.96
C PRO A 117 -12.97 -1.73 8.82
N HIS A 118 -12.92 -0.46 9.28
CA HIS A 118 -11.80 0.47 9.07
C HIS A 118 -10.77 0.42 10.22
N ASN A 119 -10.82 -0.58 11.07
CA ASN A 119 -10.18 -0.64 12.37
C ASN A 119 -9.08 -1.71 12.52
N VAL A 120 -8.56 -2.24 11.42
CA VAL A 120 -7.53 -3.28 11.43
C VAL A 120 -6.15 -2.67 11.23
N PHE A 121 -5.21 -3.01 12.11
CA PHE A 121 -3.83 -2.52 12.07
C PHE A 121 -2.82 -3.64 12.27
N THR A 122 -1.59 -3.40 11.83
CA THR A 122 -0.44 -4.28 12.05
C THR A 122 0.82 -3.45 12.33
N SER A 123 1.96 -4.11 12.35
CA SER A 123 3.29 -3.49 12.41
C SER A 123 4.31 -4.38 11.69
N GLY A 124 5.46 -3.81 11.31
CA GLY A 124 6.51 -4.57 10.66
C GLY A 124 6.97 -5.78 11.48
N LYS A 125 7.12 -5.62 12.80
CA LYS A 125 7.46 -6.75 13.68
C LYS A 125 6.46 -7.89 13.62
N LYS A 126 5.15 -7.58 13.58
CA LYS A 126 4.08 -8.59 13.49
C LYS A 126 4.04 -9.27 12.14
N MET A 127 4.25 -8.53 11.05
CA MET A 127 4.31 -9.07 9.70
C MET A 127 5.49 -10.04 9.56
N ILE A 128 6.69 -9.66 10.01
CA ILE A 128 7.87 -10.51 10.02
C ILE A 128 7.64 -11.77 10.89
N LYS A 129 7.02 -11.62 12.06
CA LYS A 129 6.66 -12.76 12.94
C LYS A 129 5.71 -13.72 12.23
N GLY A 130 4.70 -13.18 11.53
CA GLY A 130 3.74 -13.98 10.76
C GLY A 130 4.41 -14.76 9.62
N ALA A 131 5.26 -14.09 8.83
CA ALA A 131 6.00 -14.70 7.75
C ALA A 131 6.90 -15.85 8.25
N LYS A 132 7.66 -15.61 9.32
CA LYS A 132 8.49 -16.66 9.96
C LYS A 132 7.65 -17.85 10.43
N LYS A 133 6.47 -17.59 11.02
CA LYS A 133 5.58 -18.66 11.51
C LYS A 133 5.03 -19.52 10.38
N LEU A 134 4.83 -18.95 9.20
CA LEU A 134 4.44 -19.66 7.98
C LEU A 134 5.65 -20.19 7.18
N LYS A 135 6.86 -20.06 7.72
CA LYS A 135 8.12 -20.49 7.08
C LYS A 135 8.37 -19.84 5.71
N TYR A 136 7.87 -18.61 5.48
CA TYR A 136 8.18 -17.86 4.27
C TYR A 136 9.61 -17.33 4.31
N SER A 137 10.30 -17.40 3.17
CA SER A 137 11.61 -16.77 3.01
C SER A 137 11.50 -15.27 3.18
N LEU A 138 12.39 -14.69 3.96
CA LEU A 138 12.57 -13.24 4.10
C LEU A 138 13.68 -12.69 3.20
N LYS A 139 14.36 -13.59 2.46
CA LYS A 139 15.34 -13.26 1.42
C LYS A 139 14.63 -13.08 0.11
N LYS A 140 14.92 -11.99 -0.61
CA LYS A 140 14.40 -11.70 -1.93
C LYS A 140 14.94 -12.72 -2.95
N ASP A 141 14.06 -13.20 -3.80
CA ASP A 141 14.41 -14.00 -4.97
C ASP A 141 14.52 -13.06 -6.17
N GLU A 142 15.75 -12.70 -6.54
CA GLU A 142 16.01 -11.77 -7.64
C GLU A 142 15.53 -12.30 -9.00
N THR A 143 15.33 -13.61 -9.13
CA THR A 143 14.81 -14.21 -10.37
C THR A 143 13.29 -13.98 -10.53
N LYS A 144 12.58 -13.68 -9.45
CA LYS A 144 11.13 -13.44 -9.44
C LYS A 144 10.74 -11.98 -9.46
N SER A 145 11.66 -11.08 -9.13
CA SER A 145 11.39 -9.65 -9.04
C SER A 145 11.71 -8.95 -10.35
N ALA A 146 10.71 -8.28 -10.93
CA ALA A 146 10.93 -7.42 -12.08
C ALA A 146 11.75 -6.16 -11.70
N LYS A 147 12.50 -5.63 -12.66
CA LYS A 147 13.12 -4.31 -12.52
C LYS A 147 12.08 -3.25 -12.88
N HIS A 148 11.48 -2.62 -11.87
CA HIS A 148 10.40 -1.66 -12.07
C HIS A 148 10.86 -0.26 -12.43
N PHE A 149 11.99 0.19 -11.86
CA PHE A 149 12.45 1.57 -11.99
C PHE A 149 13.94 1.63 -12.32
N SER A 150 14.33 2.62 -13.10
CA SER A 150 15.70 3.07 -13.25
C SER A 150 15.78 4.50 -12.73
N PHE A 151 16.71 4.77 -11.85
CA PHE A 151 16.90 6.09 -11.27
C PHE A 151 18.15 6.73 -11.88
N ASN A 152 18.12 8.04 -12.09
CA ASN A 152 19.30 8.81 -12.44
C ASN A 152 20.20 8.96 -11.21
N GLU A 153 21.50 8.99 -11.38
CA GLU A 153 22.46 9.19 -10.28
C GLU A 153 22.37 10.60 -9.68
N THR A 154 21.93 11.56 -10.48
CA THR A 154 21.76 12.95 -10.06
C THR A 154 20.36 13.46 -10.38
N ASP A 155 19.94 14.51 -9.67
CA ASP A 155 18.72 15.24 -10.00
C ASP A 155 18.78 15.72 -11.44
N THR A 156 17.78 15.35 -12.23
CA THR A 156 17.74 15.67 -13.67
C THR A 156 16.43 16.39 -14.00
N ASP A 157 16.53 17.59 -14.53
CA ASP A 157 15.40 18.29 -15.09
C ASP A 157 15.06 17.74 -16.48
N LEU A 158 13.79 17.45 -16.73
CA LEU A 158 13.32 17.06 -18.07
C LEU A 158 13.24 18.33 -18.92
N ALA A 159 14.11 18.44 -19.91
CA ALA A 159 14.18 19.59 -20.81
C ALA A 159 12.91 19.76 -21.70
N ALA A 160 12.24 18.62 -22.00
CA ALA A 160 11.02 18.58 -22.78
C ALA A 160 9.88 18.04 -21.93
N GLY A 161 8.81 18.80 -21.77
CA GLY A 161 7.64 18.36 -21.01
C GLY A 161 6.86 19.55 -20.45
N GLU A 162 5.64 19.27 -20.03
CA GLU A 162 4.80 20.25 -19.35
C GLU A 162 5.26 20.48 -17.91
N LYS A 163 5.06 21.70 -17.41
CA LYS A 163 5.38 22.03 -16.03
C LYS A 163 4.44 21.34 -15.06
N GLY A 164 4.86 20.24 -14.47
CA GLY A 164 4.10 19.42 -13.52
C GLY A 164 3.95 20.03 -12.13
N LYS A 165 3.65 21.34 -12.01
CA LYS A 165 3.45 21.98 -10.68
C LYS A 165 2.28 21.37 -9.91
N GLN A 166 1.25 20.95 -10.60
CA GLN A 166 0.10 20.25 -10.06
C GLN A 166 -0.39 19.20 -11.06
N ILE A 167 -0.63 17.99 -10.57
CA ILE A 167 -1.18 16.87 -11.35
C ILE A 167 -2.50 16.48 -10.71
N THR A 168 -3.55 16.37 -11.49
CA THR A 168 -4.87 15.89 -11.04
C THR A 168 -5.07 14.47 -11.55
N LEU A 169 -5.45 13.57 -10.65
CA LEU A 169 -5.69 12.15 -10.92
C LEU A 169 -7.17 11.83 -10.71
N PRO A 170 -8.02 11.94 -11.74
CA PRO A 170 -9.44 11.64 -11.65
C PRO A 170 -9.65 10.12 -11.75
N PHE A 171 -9.71 9.43 -10.62
CA PHE A 171 -9.98 7.99 -10.60
C PHE A 171 -11.44 7.67 -10.92
N SER A 172 -12.36 8.46 -10.36
CA SER A 172 -13.80 8.31 -10.57
C SER A 172 -14.52 9.60 -10.18
N TYR A 173 -15.86 9.59 -10.30
CA TYR A 173 -16.72 10.66 -9.79
C TYR A 173 -16.54 10.89 -8.27
N TYR A 174 -16.24 9.83 -7.51
CA TYR A 174 -16.12 9.88 -6.04
C TYR A 174 -14.68 9.97 -5.54
N SER A 175 -13.70 9.79 -6.39
CA SER A 175 -12.30 9.73 -5.98
C SER A 175 -11.41 10.46 -6.97
N THR A 176 -10.90 11.59 -6.52
CA THR A 176 -9.93 12.40 -7.26
C THR A 176 -8.80 12.76 -6.32
N ALA A 177 -7.56 12.51 -6.74
CA ALA A 177 -6.39 12.96 -6.01
C ALA A 177 -5.67 14.08 -6.75
N LYS A 178 -4.94 14.91 -6.02
CA LYS A 178 -4.02 15.92 -6.56
C LYS A 178 -2.62 15.70 -6.03
N LEU A 179 -1.64 15.83 -6.90
CA LEU A 179 -0.24 15.91 -6.53
C LEU A 179 0.20 17.35 -6.75
N LYS A 180 0.72 18.01 -5.72
CA LYS A 180 1.25 19.38 -5.79
C LYS A 180 2.73 19.37 -5.46
N TYR A 181 3.54 19.90 -6.38
CA TYR A 181 4.98 19.96 -6.19
C TYR A 181 5.37 20.95 -5.09
N ASP A 182 6.09 20.45 -4.10
CA ASP A 182 6.77 21.25 -3.07
C ASP A 182 8.22 21.49 -3.51
N LYS A 183 8.49 22.70 -4.00
CA LYS A 183 9.81 23.09 -4.50
C LYS A 183 10.88 23.05 -3.41
N LYS A 184 10.52 23.37 -2.16
CA LYS A 184 11.47 23.42 -1.04
C LYS A 184 12.01 22.04 -0.71
N ASN A 185 11.13 21.04 -0.69
CA ASN A 185 11.48 19.67 -0.33
C ASN A 185 11.70 18.77 -1.56
N LYS A 186 11.50 19.29 -2.78
CA LYS A 186 11.62 18.55 -4.06
C LYS A 186 10.75 17.27 -4.11
N VAL A 187 9.53 17.35 -3.58
CA VAL A 187 8.58 16.23 -3.52
C VAL A 187 7.21 16.64 -4.00
N TYR A 188 6.37 15.68 -4.36
CA TYR A 188 4.95 15.90 -4.57
C TYR A 188 4.18 15.58 -3.31
N LEU A 189 3.42 16.56 -2.80
CA LEU A 189 2.45 16.34 -1.73
C LEU A 189 1.15 15.84 -2.35
N LYS A 190 0.63 14.74 -1.83
CA LYS A 190 -0.64 14.15 -2.27
C LYS A 190 -1.80 14.72 -1.46
N TYR A 191 -2.88 15.04 -2.15
CA TYR A 191 -4.14 15.52 -1.59
C TYR A 191 -5.29 14.66 -2.08
N GLU A 192 -6.21 14.32 -1.16
CA GLU A 192 -7.47 13.64 -1.48
C GLU A 192 -8.64 14.62 -1.41
N TYR A 193 -9.64 14.43 -2.27
CA TYR A 193 -10.86 15.22 -2.20
C TYR A 193 -11.77 14.73 -1.08
N LEU A 194 -12.18 15.66 -0.20
CA LEU A 194 -13.12 15.38 0.88
C LEU A 194 -14.54 15.72 0.43
N ASN A 195 -15.32 14.73 0.06
CA ASN A 195 -16.70 14.91 -0.44
C ASN A 195 -17.58 15.66 0.57
N ARG A 196 -17.48 15.32 1.87
CA ARG A 196 -18.25 15.97 2.96
C ARG A 196 -17.88 17.45 3.17
N LYS A 197 -16.68 17.86 2.77
CA LYS A 197 -16.17 19.24 2.93
C LYS A 197 -16.04 19.97 1.60
N GLN A 198 -16.31 19.29 0.49
CA GLN A 198 -16.15 19.80 -0.89
C GLN A 198 -14.81 20.51 -1.13
N ARG A 199 -13.75 19.99 -0.54
CA ARG A 199 -12.39 20.54 -0.63
C ARG A 199 -11.33 19.46 -0.73
N TYR A 200 -10.18 19.84 -1.28
CA TYR A 200 -8.98 19.00 -1.20
C TYR A 200 -8.29 19.20 0.14
N ASP A 201 -7.89 18.12 0.76
CA ASP A 201 -7.07 18.12 1.96
C ASP A 201 -5.86 17.21 1.73
N SER A 202 -4.72 17.53 2.39
CA SER A 202 -3.61 16.61 2.37
C SER A 202 -4.07 15.29 2.96
N SER A 203 -3.94 14.21 2.22
CA SER A 203 -4.02 12.92 2.86
C SER A 203 -2.87 12.89 3.87
N LYS A 204 -3.20 12.81 5.14
CA LYS A 204 -2.21 12.57 6.19
C LYS A 204 -1.68 11.16 6.00
N ILE A 205 -0.84 10.98 4.98
CA ILE A 205 -0.07 9.78 4.80
C ILE A 205 0.97 9.79 5.92
N GLY A 206 0.53 9.41 7.10
CA GLY A 206 1.33 9.42 8.31
C GLY A 206 2.13 8.16 8.53
#